data_afe2992c1951f3139cb8b02cac0bfbe6
#
_entry.id   afe2992c1951f3139cb8b02cac0bfbe6
#
_cell.length_a   1.000
_cell.length_b   1.000
_cell.length_c   1.000
_cell.angle_alpha   90.00
_cell.angle_beta   90.00
_cell.angle_gamma   90.00
#
_symmetry.space_group_name_H-M   'P 1'
#
loop_
_entity.id
_entity.type
_entity.pdbx_description
1 polymer ?
#
loop_
_entity_poly.entity_id
_entity_poly.type
_entity_poly.pdbx_seq_one_letter_code
_entity_poly.pdbx_strand_id
1 'polypeptide(L)'
;MLLALAAMLFATISVWADDEVPTISPTATYITPEGEEENSNISGSAPLRGIFRANPENVGIYSANYEWRFYLNSMEEEPYLVRYEQDTEVTFTTAGGHYIVCYATFVNGNDTIPYTRDYWNEIGPLVCSISQSTLVMGNAFSPNGDGKNDTYKPKEYKSLVEFHATIFNRWGQKLYEWDDPAADGWDGKFNGRDVKQGVYFVLVKAKGADGHNYNIRKDVNLLRGYTETTNSSSTINE
;
A
#
# COMPACT_ATOMS: atom_id res chain seq x y z
N MET A 1 -57.40 -66.75 -16.10
CA MET A 1 -57.04 -65.62 -15.25
C MET A 1 -55.53 -65.64 -15.08
N LEU A 2 -54.83 -64.95 -16.00
CA LEU A 2 -53.36 -64.84 -16.02
C LEU A 2 -52.96 -63.52 -15.32
N LEU A 3 -52.24 -63.61 -14.22
CA LEU A 3 -51.57 -62.45 -13.58
C LEU A 3 -50.22 -62.20 -14.30
N ALA A 4 -50.08 -61.08 -14.97
CA ALA A 4 -48.79 -60.64 -15.49
C ALA A 4 -48.06 -59.82 -14.42
N LEU A 5 -46.92 -60.34 -13.94
CA LEU A 5 -46.02 -59.65 -13.00
C LEU A 5 -45.09 -58.72 -13.81
N ALA A 6 -45.34 -57.42 -13.73
CA ALA A 6 -44.45 -56.43 -14.32
C ALA A 6 -43.25 -56.20 -13.35
N ALA A 7 -42.07 -56.68 -13.74
CA ALA A 7 -40.81 -56.36 -13.04
C ALA A 7 -40.36 -54.94 -13.46
N MET A 8 -40.45 -53.97 -12.56
CA MET A 8 -39.80 -52.64 -12.74
C MET A 8 -38.29 -52.77 -12.50
N LEU A 9 -37.52 -52.65 -13.57
CA LEU A 9 -36.09 -52.52 -13.54
C LEU A 9 -35.73 -51.08 -13.12
N PHE A 10 -35.36 -50.86 -11.87
CA PHE A 10 -34.74 -49.61 -11.46
C PHE A 10 -33.31 -49.59 -11.97
N ALA A 11 -33.08 -48.87 -13.05
CA ALA A 11 -31.75 -48.51 -13.49
C ALA A 11 -31.22 -47.43 -12.51
N THR A 12 -30.31 -47.79 -11.65
CA THR A 12 -29.55 -46.83 -10.83
C THR A 12 -28.58 -46.13 -11.81
N ILE A 13 -28.92 -44.90 -12.19
CA ILE A 13 -27.97 -44.01 -12.83
C ILE A 13 -26.95 -43.60 -11.76
N SER A 14 -25.78 -44.21 -11.77
CA SER A 14 -24.62 -43.71 -11.05
C SER A 14 -24.20 -42.40 -11.72
N VAL A 15 -24.63 -41.26 -11.17
CA VAL A 15 -24.03 -39.98 -11.51
C VAL A 15 -22.60 -40.06 -10.91
N TRP A 16 -21.66 -40.29 -11.79
CA TRP A 16 -20.24 -40.05 -11.43
C TRP A 16 -20.17 -38.54 -11.21
N ALA A 17 -20.04 -38.12 -9.96
CA ALA A 17 -19.58 -36.78 -9.69
C ALA A 17 -18.21 -36.66 -10.38
N ASP A 18 -18.09 -35.76 -11.34
CA ASP A 18 -16.81 -35.33 -11.86
C ASP A 18 -16.06 -34.83 -10.63
N ASP A 19 -15.02 -35.53 -10.17
CA ASP A 19 -14.18 -35.09 -9.07
C ASP A 19 -13.43 -33.84 -9.59
N GLU A 20 -14.03 -32.67 -9.34
CA GLU A 20 -13.41 -31.40 -9.72
C GLU A 20 -12.07 -31.29 -9.00
N VAL A 21 -11.04 -31.09 -9.79
CA VAL A 21 -9.65 -31.00 -9.31
C VAL A 21 -9.50 -29.69 -8.51
N PRO A 22 -8.83 -29.71 -7.33
CA PRO A 22 -8.53 -28.50 -6.59
C PRO A 22 -7.82 -27.46 -7.43
N THR A 23 -8.25 -26.20 -7.35
CA THR A 23 -7.62 -25.09 -8.05
C THR A 23 -7.30 -23.94 -7.11
N ILE A 24 -6.47 -22.98 -7.57
CA ILE A 24 -6.24 -21.71 -6.90
C ILE A 24 -6.47 -20.55 -7.86
N SER A 25 -6.92 -19.40 -7.34
CA SER A 25 -7.10 -18.16 -8.10
C SER A 25 -6.56 -16.98 -7.27
N PRO A 26 -5.24 -16.85 -7.11
CA PRO A 26 -4.65 -15.88 -6.21
C PRO A 26 -4.99 -14.44 -6.59
N THR A 27 -5.41 -13.64 -5.59
CA THR A 27 -5.72 -12.21 -5.74
C THR A 27 -4.95 -11.36 -4.75
N ALA A 28 -4.82 -10.07 -5.06
CA ALA A 28 -4.26 -9.05 -4.19
C ALA A 28 -5.22 -7.89 -4.05
N THR A 29 -5.44 -7.44 -2.80
CA THR A 29 -6.16 -6.21 -2.47
C THR A 29 -5.20 -5.27 -1.76
N TYR A 30 -5.08 -4.02 -2.22
CA TYR A 30 -4.21 -3.02 -1.64
C TYR A 30 -5.03 -1.94 -0.92
N ILE A 31 -4.51 -1.46 0.22
CA ILE A 31 -5.12 -0.38 0.99
C ILE A 31 -4.45 0.92 0.57
N THR A 32 -5.11 1.70 -0.25
CA THR A 32 -4.66 3.01 -0.75
C THR A 32 -5.35 4.15 0.00
N PRO A 33 -4.90 5.41 -0.12
CA PRO A 33 -5.61 6.56 0.43
C PRO A 33 -7.04 6.73 -0.11
N GLU A 34 -7.30 6.24 -1.31
CA GLU A 34 -8.60 6.27 -1.98
C GLU A 34 -9.53 5.13 -1.54
N GLY A 35 -8.99 4.11 -0.87
CA GLY A 35 -9.73 2.94 -0.39
C GLY A 35 -9.06 1.61 -0.73
N GLU A 36 -9.83 0.54 -0.69
CA GLU A 36 -9.37 -0.79 -1.07
C GLU A 36 -9.41 -0.94 -2.61
N GLU A 37 -8.30 -1.40 -3.19
CA GLU A 37 -8.17 -1.66 -4.61
C GLU A 37 -7.72 -3.11 -4.84
N GLU A 38 -8.58 -3.92 -5.50
CA GLU A 38 -8.21 -5.26 -5.96
C GLU A 38 -7.57 -5.16 -7.34
N ASN A 39 -6.30 -5.51 -7.41
CA ASN A 39 -5.53 -5.43 -8.64
C ASN A 39 -4.34 -6.40 -8.59
N SER A 40 -4.07 -7.09 -9.70
CA SER A 40 -2.87 -7.95 -9.83
C SER A 40 -1.58 -7.14 -10.04
N ASN A 41 -1.69 -5.88 -10.51
CA ASN A 41 -0.56 -4.98 -10.77
C ASN A 41 -0.88 -3.58 -10.24
N ILE A 42 -0.16 -3.12 -9.22
CA ILE A 42 -0.33 -1.79 -8.64
C ILE A 42 0.98 -1.02 -8.62
N SER A 43 0.88 0.31 -8.70
CA SER A 43 1.98 1.23 -8.41
C SER A 43 1.56 2.19 -7.31
N GLY A 44 2.37 2.30 -6.27
CA GLY A 44 2.01 3.11 -5.10
C GLY A 44 3.21 3.71 -4.37
N SER A 45 2.91 4.32 -3.23
CA SER A 45 3.90 4.90 -2.31
C SER A 45 3.99 4.06 -1.05
N ALA A 46 5.19 3.88 -0.51
CA ALA A 46 5.39 3.27 0.80
C ALA A 46 4.94 4.23 1.94
N PRO A 47 4.44 3.65 3.06
CA PRO A 47 4.10 2.26 3.24
C PRO A 47 2.80 1.88 2.50
N LEU A 48 2.78 0.74 1.80
CA LEU A 48 1.58 0.24 1.12
C LEU A 48 1.24 -1.15 1.66
N ARG A 49 0.03 -1.30 2.18
CA ARG A 49 -0.47 -2.56 2.73
C ARG A 49 -1.16 -3.38 1.63
N GLY A 50 -0.76 -4.64 1.46
CA GLY A 50 -1.37 -5.60 0.55
C GLY A 50 -1.92 -6.81 1.31
N ILE A 51 -3.10 -7.27 0.91
CA ILE A 51 -3.77 -8.47 1.41
C ILE A 51 -3.84 -9.46 0.25
N PHE A 52 -3.31 -10.65 0.45
CA PHE A 52 -3.17 -11.69 -0.56
C PHE A 52 -4.02 -12.90 -0.19
N ARG A 53 -4.85 -13.38 -1.11
CA ARG A 53 -5.75 -14.52 -0.92
C ARG A 53 -5.47 -15.57 -1.98
N ALA A 54 -5.33 -16.84 -1.56
CA ALA A 54 -5.10 -17.96 -2.48
C ALA A 54 -6.37 -18.37 -3.23
N ASN A 55 -7.56 -18.11 -2.67
CA ASN A 55 -8.87 -18.45 -3.22
C ASN A 55 -8.94 -19.89 -3.76
N PRO A 56 -8.70 -20.91 -2.93
CA PRO A 56 -8.78 -22.29 -3.38
C PRO A 56 -10.24 -22.69 -3.66
N GLU A 57 -10.45 -23.46 -4.73
CA GLU A 57 -11.72 -24.07 -5.08
C GLU A 57 -11.60 -25.59 -5.15
N ASN A 58 -12.69 -26.31 -5.00
CA ASN A 58 -12.81 -27.78 -5.14
C ASN A 58 -11.81 -28.58 -4.26
N VAL A 59 -11.46 -28.04 -3.08
CA VAL A 59 -10.48 -28.68 -2.19
C VAL A 59 -10.96 -30.05 -1.71
N GLY A 60 -12.28 -30.20 -1.45
CA GLY A 60 -12.90 -31.48 -1.11
C GLY A 60 -12.16 -32.28 -0.03
N ILE A 61 -11.63 -33.44 -0.40
CA ILE A 61 -10.91 -34.36 0.47
C ILE A 61 -9.39 -34.12 0.54
N TYR A 62 -8.87 -33.13 -0.18
CA TYR A 62 -7.47 -32.81 -0.19
C TYR A 62 -7.04 -31.96 1.01
N SER A 63 -5.84 -32.23 1.52
CA SER A 63 -5.15 -31.33 2.43
C SER A 63 -4.36 -30.32 1.63
N ALA A 64 -4.51 -29.01 1.94
CA ALA A 64 -3.87 -27.93 1.22
C ALA A 64 -2.69 -27.36 2.00
N ASN A 65 -1.58 -27.11 1.32
CA ASN A 65 -0.42 -26.38 1.83
C ASN A 65 -0.18 -25.19 0.92
N TYR A 66 0.07 -24.03 1.50
CA TYR A 66 0.31 -22.78 0.79
C TYR A 66 1.70 -22.25 1.13
N GLU A 67 2.33 -21.56 0.17
CA GLU A 67 3.62 -20.90 0.36
C GLU A 67 3.65 -19.63 -0.50
N TRP A 68 3.42 -18.47 0.13
CA TRP A 68 3.59 -17.17 -0.50
C TRP A 68 5.05 -16.78 -0.51
N ARG A 69 5.55 -16.39 -1.65
CA ARG A 69 6.93 -15.90 -1.85
C ARG A 69 6.90 -14.48 -2.39
N PHE A 70 7.68 -13.62 -1.75
CA PHE A 70 7.82 -12.20 -2.10
C PHE A 70 9.26 -11.93 -2.54
N TYR A 71 9.41 -11.41 -3.74
CA TYR A 71 10.70 -11.11 -4.36
C TYR A 71 10.84 -9.62 -4.60
N LEU A 72 12.06 -9.08 -4.56
CA LEU A 72 12.35 -7.67 -4.85
C LEU A 72 13.12 -7.57 -6.17
N ASN A 73 12.59 -6.78 -7.11
CA ASN A 73 13.17 -6.49 -8.43
C ASN A 73 13.36 -7.67 -9.38
N SER A 74 13.48 -8.91 -8.91
CA SER A 74 13.65 -10.10 -9.74
C SER A 74 13.16 -11.34 -9.01
N MET A 75 12.53 -12.28 -9.73
CA MET A 75 12.16 -13.62 -9.25
C MET A 75 13.29 -14.67 -9.44
N GLU A 76 14.43 -14.26 -9.95
CA GLU A 76 15.61 -15.12 -10.10
C GLU A 76 16.43 -15.21 -8.81
N GLU A 77 16.21 -14.26 -7.89
CA GLU A 77 16.84 -14.23 -6.57
C GLU A 77 16.02 -15.01 -5.53
N GLU A 78 16.58 -15.21 -4.34
CA GLU A 78 15.84 -15.78 -3.22
C GLU A 78 14.74 -14.82 -2.75
N PRO A 79 13.55 -15.32 -2.32
CA PRO A 79 12.51 -14.47 -1.80
C PRO A 79 12.95 -13.80 -0.49
N TYR A 80 12.76 -12.48 -0.37
CA TYR A 80 13.07 -11.75 0.86
C TYR A 80 12.09 -12.06 2.00
N LEU A 81 10.89 -12.61 1.66
CA LEU A 81 9.86 -12.97 2.62
C LEU A 81 9.09 -14.20 2.13
N VAL A 82 8.83 -15.15 3.04
CA VAL A 82 7.98 -16.33 2.80
C VAL A 82 6.89 -16.40 3.88
N ARG A 83 5.67 -16.78 3.49
CA ARG A 83 4.51 -17.00 4.35
C ARG A 83 3.83 -18.31 3.98
N TYR A 84 3.26 -19.01 4.99
CA TYR A 84 2.70 -20.36 4.79
C TYR A 84 1.18 -20.43 5.04
N GLU A 85 0.53 -19.31 5.29
CA GLU A 85 -0.92 -19.22 5.48
C GLU A 85 -1.64 -19.26 4.12
N GLN A 86 -2.91 -19.67 4.10
CA GLN A 86 -3.75 -19.58 2.90
C GLN A 86 -3.87 -18.13 2.42
N ASP A 87 -4.16 -17.23 3.34
CA ASP A 87 -4.27 -15.79 3.08
C ASP A 87 -3.24 -15.07 3.95
N THR A 88 -2.57 -14.06 3.41
CA THR A 88 -1.52 -13.33 4.11
C THR A 88 -1.58 -11.84 3.86
N GLU A 89 -0.93 -11.07 4.71
CA GLU A 89 -0.87 -9.63 4.64
C GLU A 89 0.57 -9.14 4.78
N VAL A 90 0.94 -8.18 3.92
CA VAL A 90 2.29 -7.60 3.92
C VAL A 90 2.22 -6.09 3.72
N THR A 91 3.02 -5.34 4.48
CA THR A 91 3.23 -3.90 4.25
C THR A 91 4.56 -3.70 3.52
N PHE A 92 4.49 -3.13 2.33
CA PHE A 92 5.66 -2.81 1.51
C PHE A 92 6.27 -1.49 1.97
N THR A 93 7.51 -1.55 2.43
CA THR A 93 8.28 -0.41 2.94
C THR A 93 9.58 -0.17 2.17
N THR A 94 9.85 -0.96 1.13
CA THR A 94 11.05 -0.85 0.30
C THR A 94 10.65 -0.45 -1.11
N ALA A 95 11.34 0.52 -1.71
CA ALA A 95 11.11 0.94 -3.09
C ALA A 95 11.61 -0.13 -4.08
N GLY A 96 10.89 -0.28 -5.19
CA GLY A 96 11.19 -1.26 -6.24
C GLY A 96 9.97 -2.06 -6.66
N GLY A 97 10.18 -3.00 -7.57
CA GLY A 97 9.16 -3.96 -8.01
C GLY A 97 9.13 -5.16 -7.09
N HIS A 98 7.99 -5.39 -6.42
CA HIS A 98 7.75 -6.59 -5.63
C HIS A 98 6.94 -7.57 -6.46
N TYR A 99 7.46 -8.78 -6.63
CA TYR A 99 6.82 -9.87 -7.34
C TYR A 99 6.34 -10.90 -6.33
N ILE A 100 5.06 -11.25 -6.39
CA ILE A 100 4.42 -12.10 -5.39
C ILE A 100 3.80 -13.31 -6.08
N VAL A 101 4.11 -14.50 -5.58
CA VAL A 101 3.54 -15.78 -6.04
C VAL A 101 3.04 -16.59 -4.85
N CYS A 102 1.97 -17.35 -5.05
CA CYS A 102 1.48 -18.35 -4.10
C CYS A 102 1.71 -19.74 -4.66
N TYR A 103 2.57 -20.52 -4.08
CA TYR A 103 2.66 -21.93 -4.37
C TYR A 103 1.64 -22.66 -3.51
N ALA A 104 0.90 -23.58 -4.11
CA ALA A 104 -0.04 -24.41 -3.42
C ALA A 104 0.15 -25.87 -3.77
N THR A 105 -0.06 -26.76 -2.81
CA THR A 105 0.00 -28.21 -3.04
C THR A 105 -1.17 -28.85 -2.32
N PHE A 106 -1.99 -29.55 -3.09
CA PHE A 106 -3.13 -30.31 -2.59
C PHE A 106 -2.77 -31.80 -2.58
N VAL A 107 -2.96 -32.46 -1.43
CA VAL A 107 -2.55 -33.84 -1.20
C VAL A 107 -3.73 -34.67 -0.67
N ASN A 108 -3.99 -35.81 -1.31
CA ASN A 108 -4.93 -36.82 -0.86
C ASN A 108 -4.30 -38.22 -1.02
N GLY A 109 -3.79 -38.80 0.06
CA GLY A 109 -3.04 -40.07 0.02
C GLY A 109 -1.80 -39.99 -0.88
N ASN A 110 -1.81 -40.71 -2.00
CA ASN A 110 -0.72 -40.68 -2.99
C ASN A 110 -0.94 -39.69 -4.12
N ASP A 111 -2.08 -39.04 -4.16
CA ASP A 111 -2.40 -38.04 -5.16
C ASP A 111 -1.92 -36.66 -4.73
N THR A 112 -1.24 -35.93 -5.61
CA THR A 112 -0.65 -34.63 -5.33
C THR A 112 -0.84 -33.70 -6.51
N ILE A 113 -1.46 -32.56 -6.28
CA ILE A 113 -1.74 -31.53 -7.28
C ILE A 113 -0.97 -30.26 -6.92
N PRO A 114 0.17 -29.98 -7.58
CA PRO A 114 1.00 -28.82 -7.29
C PRO A 114 0.69 -27.63 -8.19
N TYR A 115 0.61 -26.44 -7.60
CA TYR A 115 0.64 -25.14 -8.26
C TYR A 115 1.96 -24.47 -7.89
N THR A 116 2.97 -24.58 -8.76
CA THR A 116 4.34 -24.13 -8.52
C THR A 116 4.79 -23.12 -9.58
N ARG A 117 6.08 -23.07 -9.86
CA ARG A 117 6.66 -22.11 -10.81
C ARG A 117 6.02 -22.16 -12.21
N ASP A 118 5.67 -23.36 -12.70
CA ASP A 118 5.10 -23.50 -14.05
C ASP A 118 3.75 -22.81 -14.18
N TYR A 119 2.89 -22.93 -13.15
CA TYR A 119 1.62 -22.19 -13.08
C TYR A 119 1.84 -20.67 -13.20
N TRP A 120 2.81 -20.14 -12.44
CA TRP A 120 3.09 -18.70 -12.44
C TRP A 120 3.82 -18.23 -13.70
N ASN A 121 4.53 -19.11 -14.41
CA ASN A 121 5.11 -18.79 -15.72
C ASN A 121 4.01 -18.55 -16.78
N GLU A 122 2.85 -19.18 -16.64
CA GLU A 122 1.73 -19.02 -17.56
C GLU A 122 0.89 -17.77 -17.27
N ILE A 123 0.56 -17.51 -16.00
CA ILE A 123 -0.34 -16.41 -15.61
C ILE A 123 0.37 -15.12 -15.21
N GLY A 124 1.67 -15.20 -14.89
CA GLY A 124 2.46 -14.09 -14.37
C GLY A 124 2.25 -13.83 -12.86
N PRO A 125 3.26 -13.26 -12.17
CA PRO A 125 3.17 -12.93 -10.76
C PRO A 125 2.22 -11.74 -10.50
N LEU A 126 1.74 -11.63 -9.25
CA LEU A 126 1.17 -10.37 -8.76
C LEU A 126 2.32 -9.36 -8.59
N VAL A 127 2.12 -8.09 -8.96
CA VAL A 127 3.18 -7.08 -8.93
C VAL A 127 2.75 -5.86 -8.13
N CYS A 128 3.59 -5.46 -7.16
CA CYS A 128 3.45 -4.21 -6.42
C CYS A 128 4.70 -3.36 -6.63
N SER A 129 4.58 -2.24 -7.35
CA SER A 129 5.69 -1.32 -7.61
C SER A 129 5.66 -0.15 -6.63
N ILE A 130 6.67 -0.06 -5.76
CA ILE A 130 6.82 1.03 -4.79
C ILE A 130 7.76 2.09 -5.35
N SER A 131 7.27 3.32 -5.40
CA SER A 131 8.03 4.45 -5.94
C SER A 131 9.22 4.84 -5.06
N GLN A 132 10.21 5.51 -5.67
CA GLN A 132 11.29 6.22 -4.96
C GLN A 132 10.71 7.30 -4.05
N SER A 133 11.46 7.65 -3.00
CA SER A 133 11.04 8.67 -2.04
C SER A 133 11.21 10.09 -2.56
N THR A 134 10.37 10.99 -2.07
CA THR A 134 10.48 12.44 -2.29
C THR A 134 10.07 13.17 -1.01
N LEU A 135 10.75 14.26 -0.68
CA LEU A 135 10.37 15.17 0.40
C LEU A 135 10.76 16.60 0.08
N VAL A 136 9.76 17.48 -0.03
CA VAL A 136 9.94 18.91 -0.28
C VAL A 136 9.29 19.72 0.83
N MET A 137 10.07 20.51 1.55
CA MET A 137 9.58 21.45 2.58
C MET A 137 9.49 22.86 2.03
N GLY A 138 8.39 23.57 2.34
CA GLY A 138 8.22 24.98 2.03
C GLY A 138 9.25 25.88 2.72
N ASN A 139 9.27 27.17 2.34
CA ASN A 139 10.09 28.21 2.99
C ASN A 139 9.25 29.30 3.69
N ALA A 140 7.92 29.24 3.52
CA ALA A 140 6.97 30.17 4.13
C ALA A 140 5.59 29.55 4.27
N PHE A 141 4.80 30.09 5.17
CA PHE A 141 3.36 29.82 5.31
C PHE A 141 2.65 31.05 5.90
N SER A 142 1.32 31.11 5.72
CA SER A 142 0.52 32.27 6.12
C SER A 142 -0.76 31.83 6.83
N PRO A 143 -0.72 31.65 8.17
CA PRO A 143 -1.90 31.23 8.95
C PRO A 143 -2.89 32.39 9.10
N ASN A 144 -3.60 32.72 8.02
CA ASN A 144 -4.57 33.81 7.92
C ASN A 144 -6.03 33.30 7.82
N GLY A 145 -6.23 31.98 7.71
CA GLY A 145 -7.54 31.33 7.65
C GLY A 145 -8.20 31.36 6.26
N ASP A 146 -7.45 31.61 5.20
CA ASP A 146 -7.97 31.61 3.83
C ASP A 146 -8.00 30.22 3.15
N GLY A 147 -7.55 29.18 3.88
CA GLY A 147 -7.47 27.80 3.40
C GLY A 147 -6.23 27.49 2.56
N LYS A 148 -5.30 28.45 2.41
CA LYS A 148 -4.06 28.27 1.63
C LYS A 148 -2.84 28.52 2.48
N ASN A 149 -1.97 27.53 2.57
CA ASN A 149 -0.73 27.62 3.34
C ASN A 149 -0.94 28.09 4.79
N ASP A 150 -2.09 27.79 5.40
CA ASP A 150 -2.42 28.13 6.78
C ASP A 150 -1.57 27.34 7.78
N THR A 151 -0.98 26.25 7.36
CA THR A 151 -0.06 25.44 8.17
C THR A 151 1.24 25.17 7.45
N TYR A 152 2.29 24.98 8.25
CA TYR A 152 3.60 24.58 7.74
C TYR A 152 3.76 23.06 7.79
N LYS A 153 3.78 22.43 6.62
CA LYS A 153 3.94 21.00 6.41
C LYS A 153 4.72 20.71 5.12
N PRO A 154 5.08 19.45 4.82
CA PRO A 154 5.63 19.10 3.52
C PRO A 154 4.73 19.60 2.38
N LYS A 155 5.32 20.22 1.37
CA LYS A 155 4.63 20.60 0.11
C LYS A 155 4.42 19.39 -0.78
N GLU A 156 5.38 18.50 -0.75
CA GLU A 156 5.37 17.26 -1.49
C GLU A 156 6.11 16.20 -0.68
N TYR A 157 5.54 15.01 -0.61
CA TYR A 157 6.22 13.84 -0.05
C TYR A 157 5.69 12.56 -0.71
N LYS A 158 6.54 11.54 -0.76
CA LYS A 158 6.22 10.25 -1.34
C LYS A 158 7.13 9.19 -0.74
N SER A 159 6.61 7.98 -0.51
CA SER A 159 7.36 6.79 -0.05
C SER A 159 8.30 7.07 1.13
N LEU A 160 7.83 7.81 2.13
CA LEU A 160 8.54 7.99 3.40
C LEU A 160 8.13 6.88 4.37
N VAL A 161 9.13 6.22 4.97
CA VAL A 161 8.92 5.16 5.98
C VAL A 161 9.20 5.63 7.40
N GLU A 162 9.94 6.73 7.54
CA GLU A 162 10.14 7.45 8.79
C GLU A 162 10.06 8.95 8.50
N PHE A 163 9.45 9.70 9.42
CA PHE A 163 9.39 11.15 9.34
C PHE A 163 9.32 11.75 10.75
N HIS A 164 10.12 12.76 11.00
CA HIS A 164 10.05 13.57 12.22
C HIS A 164 10.43 15.01 11.89
N ALA A 165 9.59 15.98 12.25
CA ALA A 165 9.83 17.39 12.04
C ALA A 165 9.66 18.19 13.33
N THR A 166 10.53 19.19 13.54
CA THR A 166 10.51 20.03 14.71
C THR A 166 10.69 21.49 14.32
N ILE A 167 9.88 22.39 14.91
CA ILE A 167 9.97 23.84 14.74
C ILE A 167 10.60 24.47 15.96
N PHE A 168 11.53 25.41 15.74
CA PHE A 168 12.21 26.18 16.75
C PHE A 168 12.10 27.69 16.51
N ASN A 169 12.08 28.46 17.58
CA ASN A 169 12.30 29.89 17.50
C ASN A 169 13.80 30.23 17.40
N ARG A 170 14.13 31.55 17.24
CA ARG A 170 15.52 32.06 17.14
C ARG A 170 16.42 31.77 18.35
N TRP A 171 15.84 31.44 19.51
CA TRP A 171 16.54 31.12 20.74
C TRP A 171 16.74 29.62 20.95
N GLY A 172 16.33 28.80 19.96
CA GLY A 172 16.43 27.34 20.03
C GLY A 172 15.34 26.67 20.88
N GLN A 173 14.30 27.41 21.29
CA GLN A 173 13.16 26.83 21.98
C GLN A 173 12.31 26.06 20.98
N LYS A 174 12.00 24.79 21.29
CA LYS A 174 11.06 23.97 20.54
C LYS A 174 9.64 24.50 20.71
N LEU A 175 8.96 24.72 19.59
CA LEU A 175 7.59 25.22 19.55
C LEU A 175 6.58 24.16 19.17
N TYR A 176 6.95 23.27 18.22
CA TYR A 176 6.08 22.24 17.67
C TYR A 176 6.89 21.07 17.15
N GLU A 177 6.30 19.88 17.18
CA GLU A 177 6.86 18.67 16.55
C GLU A 177 5.75 17.75 16.07
N TRP A 178 6.03 16.99 15.00
CA TRP A 178 5.11 15.98 14.46
C TRP A 178 5.87 14.89 13.71
N ASP A 179 5.26 13.68 13.62
CA ASP A 179 5.86 12.45 13.07
C ASP A 179 5.13 11.91 11.83
N ASP A 180 4.03 12.52 11.41
CA ASP A 180 3.26 12.13 10.24
C ASP A 180 3.33 13.22 9.16
N PRO A 181 3.94 12.95 7.98
CA PRO A 181 4.01 13.94 6.91
C PRO A 181 2.63 14.34 6.36
N ALA A 182 1.58 13.52 6.55
CA ALA A 182 0.22 13.79 6.16
C ALA A 182 -0.54 14.70 7.15
N ALA A 183 -0.03 14.82 8.39
CA ALA A 183 -0.67 15.67 9.41
C ALA A 183 -0.76 17.13 8.95
N ASP A 184 -1.65 17.88 9.61
CA ASP A 184 -1.88 19.30 9.29
C ASP A 184 -0.64 20.19 9.47
N GLY A 185 0.34 19.74 10.25
CA GLY A 185 1.58 20.47 10.50
C GLY A 185 1.41 21.60 11.52
N TRP A 186 2.32 22.59 11.48
CA TRP A 186 2.33 23.68 12.44
C TRP A 186 1.46 24.86 12.00
N ASP A 187 0.50 25.24 12.83
CA ASP A 187 -0.46 26.35 12.62
C ASP A 187 0.07 27.74 13.03
N GLY A 188 1.33 27.85 13.41
CA GLY A 188 1.91 29.13 13.87
C GLY A 188 1.55 29.51 15.30
N LYS A 189 1.14 28.52 16.13
CA LYS A 189 0.88 28.73 17.56
C LYS A 189 1.88 28.01 18.46
N PHE A 190 2.00 28.53 19.66
CA PHE A 190 2.71 27.91 20.77
C PHE A 190 1.85 27.98 22.02
N ASN A 191 1.56 26.84 22.66
CA ASN A 191 0.66 26.75 23.82
C ASN A 191 -0.70 27.43 23.58
N GLY A 192 -1.29 27.22 22.39
CA GLY A 192 -2.59 27.76 21.99
C GLY A 192 -2.62 29.25 21.68
N ARG A 193 -1.47 29.93 21.69
CA ARG A 193 -1.36 31.36 21.38
C ARG A 193 -0.56 31.58 20.11
N ASP A 194 -1.00 32.53 19.30
CA ASP A 194 -0.31 32.96 18.11
C ASP A 194 1.12 33.41 18.41
N VAL A 195 2.12 32.87 17.70
CA VAL A 195 3.47 33.41 17.74
C VAL A 195 3.58 34.61 16.79
N LYS A 196 4.56 35.48 17.02
CA LYS A 196 4.80 36.67 16.20
C LYS A 196 5.19 36.27 14.76
N GLN A 197 4.76 37.09 13.78
CA GLN A 197 5.28 37.02 12.43
C GLN A 197 6.83 37.13 12.43
N GLY A 198 7.49 36.35 11.58
CA GLY A 198 8.95 36.35 11.47
C GLY A 198 9.52 35.02 11.04
N VAL A 199 10.83 34.87 11.28
CA VAL A 199 11.60 33.67 10.89
C VAL A 199 11.68 32.68 12.03
N TYR A 200 11.37 31.44 11.70
CA TYR A 200 11.48 30.25 12.52
C TYR A 200 12.40 29.24 11.87
N PHE A 201 12.77 28.18 12.55
CA PHE A 201 13.68 27.17 12.04
C PHE A 201 13.00 25.81 12.07
N VAL A 202 13.15 25.05 10.99
CA VAL A 202 12.68 23.68 10.91
C VAL A 202 13.84 22.71 10.82
N LEU A 203 13.77 21.65 11.58
CA LEU A 203 14.59 20.46 11.46
C LEU A 203 13.69 19.30 11.05
N VAL A 204 13.97 18.65 9.92
CA VAL A 204 13.27 17.44 9.48
C VAL A 204 14.28 16.31 9.34
N LYS A 205 13.95 15.17 9.93
CA LYS A 205 14.61 13.89 9.71
C LYS A 205 13.60 12.92 9.13
N ALA A 206 13.91 12.34 7.98
CA ALA A 206 13.04 11.36 7.35
C ALA A 206 13.87 10.29 6.64
N LYS A 207 13.25 9.13 6.39
CA LYS A 207 13.85 8.04 5.63
C LYS A 207 12.90 7.60 4.55
N GLY A 208 13.41 7.49 3.35
CA GLY A 208 12.70 6.99 2.19
C GLY A 208 12.70 5.46 2.11
N ALA A 209 11.72 4.90 1.42
CA ALA A 209 11.64 3.48 1.09
C ALA A 209 12.82 3.00 0.22
N ASP A 210 13.46 3.90 -0.50
CA ASP A 210 14.68 3.71 -1.29
C ASP A 210 15.98 3.79 -0.45
N GLY A 211 15.85 3.93 0.88
CA GLY A 211 16.96 4.09 1.80
C GLY A 211 17.54 5.50 1.87
N HIS A 212 17.00 6.47 1.11
CA HIS A 212 17.45 7.85 1.16
C HIS A 212 17.15 8.49 2.52
N ASN A 213 18.17 9.11 3.14
CA ASN A 213 18.02 9.82 4.40
C ASN A 213 17.93 11.33 4.18
N TYR A 214 16.79 11.90 4.57
CA TYR A 214 16.55 13.34 4.55
C TYR A 214 16.96 13.96 5.89
N ASN A 215 17.79 14.99 5.84
CA ASN A 215 18.19 15.77 6.99
C ASN A 215 18.11 17.27 6.61
N ILE A 216 16.90 17.79 6.68
CA ILE A 216 16.59 19.15 6.23
C ILE A 216 16.69 20.09 7.41
N ARG A 217 17.49 21.16 7.24
CA ARG A 217 17.61 22.28 8.17
C ARG A 217 17.43 23.55 7.38
N LYS A 218 16.35 24.28 7.65
CA LYS A 218 16.08 25.54 6.95
C LYS A 218 15.26 26.50 7.80
N ASP A 219 15.29 27.75 7.43
CA ASP A 219 14.39 28.77 7.92
C ASP A 219 13.02 28.67 7.27
N VAL A 220 12.00 29.10 8.00
CA VAL A 220 10.62 29.19 7.54
C VAL A 220 10.05 30.55 7.96
N ASN A 221 9.46 31.26 6.99
CA ASN A 221 8.85 32.55 7.21
C ASN A 221 7.37 32.38 7.56
N LEU A 222 6.96 32.88 8.74
CA LEU A 222 5.57 32.97 9.12
C LEU A 222 5.05 34.37 8.76
N LEU A 223 4.05 34.47 7.88
CA LEU A 223 3.55 35.68 7.24
C LEU A 223 2.04 35.85 7.55
N ARG A 224 1.64 36.56 8.60
CA ARG A 224 0.23 36.66 9.02
C ARG A 224 -0.64 37.61 8.21
N GLY A 225 -0.08 38.49 7.47
CA GLY A 225 -0.83 39.51 6.69
C GLY A 225 -0.79 39.28 5.18
N TYR A 226 -0.30 38.12 4.73
CA TYR A 226 -0.15 37.82 3.32
C TYR A 226 -1.38 37.07 2.79
N THR A 227 -2.07 37.67 1.80
CA THR A 227 -3.14 37.06 1.03
C THR A 227 -2.60 36.79 -0.40
N GLU A 228 -2.66 35.55 -0.87
CA GLU A 228 -2.34 35.25 -2.27
C GLU A 228 -3.42 35.85 -3.17
N THR A 229 -3.10 36.94 -3.86
CA THR A 229 -3.95 37.45 -4.94
C THR A 229 -3.82 36.53 -6.15
N THR A 230 -4.86 35.76 -6.47
CA THR A 230 -4.98 35.11 -7.78
C THR A 230 -5.10 36.20 -8.84
N ASN A 231 -4.05 36.44 -9.60
CA ASN A 231 -4.13 37.20 -10.85
C ASN A 231 -5.00 36.39 -11.83
N SER A 232 -6.31 36.60 -11.80
CA SER A 232 -7.15 36.30 -12.94
C SER A 232 -6.73 37.27 -14.05
N SER A 233 -6.01 36.76 -15.03
CA SER A 233 -5.71 37.47 -16.29
C SER A 233 -7.05 37.81 -16.93
N SER A 234 -7.46 39.09 -16.78
CA SER A 234 -8.50 39.67 -17.59
C SER A 234 -7.96 39.72 -19.04
N THR A 235 -8.50 38.89 -19.90
CA THR A 235 -8.41 39.02 -21.36
C THR A 235 -9.01 40.38 -21.74
N ILE A 236 -8.17 41.33 -22.07
CA ILE A 236 -8.57 42.58 -22.76
C ILE A 236 -8.81 42.17 -24.20
N ASN A 237 -10.09 42.07 -24.59
CA ASN A 237 -10.46 42.04 -26.02
C ASN A 237 -10.37 43.49 -26.55
N GLU A 238 -9.50 43.72 -27.48
CA GLU A 238 -9.58 44.76 -28.51
C GLU A 238 -10.02 44.11 -29.83
#